data_bdd3b513efc77b0753b0d12f166a5f3b
#
_entry.id   bdd3b513efc77b0753b0d12f166a5f3b
#
_cell.length_a   1.000
_cell.length_b   1.000
_cell.length_c   1.000
_cell.angle_alpha   90.00
_cell.angle_beta   90.00
_cell.angle_gamma   90.00
#
_symmetry.space_group_name_H-M   'P 1'
#
loop_
_entity.id
_entity.type
_entity.pdbx_description
1 polymer ?
#
loop_
_entity_poly.entity_id
_entity_poly.type
_entity_poly.pdbx_seq_one_letter_code
_entity_poly.pdbx_strand_id
1 'polypeptide(L)'
;MSVELSPAQRIALTAESAAEFLSRDERDYLATSFARFEVDRPATIYVAFDASYGETPFWLTDLRFTRRAELDFVVDEEDPYHVWSKPVGAGQVNLGVPSLSGELKPYLVFAGAAEGEMPVNITPLITGVDVQVAKVGGLPFIDDNDYFNTLPKSLAGLPVLRSFESWELVSRFVGYFRETRYPSSARPDHLQLTWQGDPATSATVQWRTDNSVSESLLWMAPKSQFLARGASALRRKVATYTELHSLQVVNDPVVRLHRVALDGLQPATDYLYAVSTDMGRSWTAPREFRTAANAPVEPFSFVYLGDPQNGLDRWGQLIRQADFEFPHARFYMIAGDLIDHGQEQDNWDQFFHEGSSVFDRSMVVPALGNHDSHGGHPALYLKQFALPGNGSDKLDPGRTYHVTYQDLLVVVMDSNYHLVEPELQAEWLDRVLGESDARWKVVIYHHPFYASRDGRDNQPLRDAWGAIFDKHHVDIAFQGHDHAYMRTVPMRGNEPVAAGEQGTIYLVAVSGTKMYEQQLPEFAAFGAVNTRTYQVIDVDPISGSLEYRAIDDRGDVIDRFSLTKPAGVSARR
;
A
#
# COMPACT_ATOMS: atom_id res chain seq x y z
N MET A 1 19.29 19.86 -13.88
CA MET A 1 18.83 20.27 -12.53
C MET A 1 19.50 19.49 -11.39
N SER A 2 19.46 18.16 -11.33
CA SER A 2 20.04 17.40 -10.21
C SER A 2 21.57 17.53 -10.02
N VAL A 3 22.32 17.91 -11.05
CA VAL A 3 23.80 18.04 -11.03
C VAL A 3 24.25 19.47 -10.69
N GLU A 4 23.39 20.46 -10.88
CA GLU A 4 23.72 21.89 -10.77
C GLU A 4 23.34 22.49 -9.40
N LEU A 5 22.45 21.85 -8.65
CA LEU A 5 21.98 22.34 -7.35
C LEU A 5 22.58 21.51 -6.20
N SER A 6 23.04 22.21 -5.16
CA SER A 6 23.42 21.58 -3.90
C SER A 6 22.21 20.89 -3.22
N PRO A 7 22.43 19.94 -2.32
CA PRO A 7 21.33 19.31 -1.56
C PRO A 7 20.39 20.32 -0.90
N ALA A 8 20.92 21.33 -0.24
CA ALA A 8 20.12 22.38 0.40
C ALA A 8 19.27 23.19 -0.59
N GLN A 9 19.81 23.47 -1.78
CA GLN A 9 19.06 24.17 -2.83
C GLN A 9 17.95 23.29 -3.41
N ARG A 10 18.17 21.97 -3.55
CA ARG A 10 17.14 21.03 -4.02
C ARG A 10 15.96 20.93 -3.06
N ILE A 11 16.23 20.89 -1.75
CA ILE A 11 15.19 20.85 -0.72
C ILE A 11 14.40 22.15 -0.68
N ALA A 12 15.06 23.29 -0.93
CA ALA A 12 14.44 24.61 -0.87
C ALA A 12 13.71 25.02 -2.17
N LEU A 13 13.54 24.12 -3.15
CA LEU A 13 12.82 24.44 -4.38
C LEU A 13 11.36 24.80 -4.09
N THR A 14 10.90 25.86 -4.75
CA THR A 14 9.49 26.21 -4.89
C THR A 14 9.04 25.99 -6.34
N ALA A 15 7.75 25.93 -6.62
CA ALA A 15 7.25 25.80 -7.99
C ALA A 15 7.81 26.89 -8.93
N GLU A 16 7.86 28.12 -8.43
CA GLU A 16 8.39 29.27 -9.17
C GLU A 16 9.90 29.10 -9.47
N SER A 17 10.72 28.81 -8.44
CA SER A 17 12.16 28.60 -8.63
C SER A 17 12.44 27.34 -9.45
N ALA A 18 11.68 26.26 -9.30
CA ALA A 18 11.81 25.06 -10.12
C ALA A 18 11.56 25.36 -11.60
N ALA A 19 10.54 26.16 -11.91
CA ALA A 19 10.23 26.58 -13.26
C ALA A 19 11.38 27.43 -13.91
N GLU A 20 12.12 28.21 -13.13
CA GLU A 20 13.27 28.95 -13.60
C GLU A 20 14.48 28.08 -13.97
N PHE A 21 14.67 26.97 -13.25
CA PHE A 21 15.77 26.01 -13.49
C PHE A 21 15.53 25.05 -14.65
N LEU A 22 14.29 24.91 -15.13
CA LEU A 22 13.99 24.07 -16.28
C LEU A 22 14.65 24.62 -17.55
N SER A 23 15.34 23.75 -18.28
CA SER A 23 15.77 24.06 -19.63
C SER A 23 14.55 24.29 -20.53
N ARG A 24 14.77 24.93 -21.69
CA ARG A 24 13.70 25.17 -22.65
C ARG A 24 13.02 23.85 -23.08
N ASP A 25 13.80 22.80 -23.38
CA ASP A 25 13.28 21.52 -23.82
C ASP A 25 12.46 20.82 -22.70
N GLU A 26 12.93 20.91 -21.43
CA GLU A 26 12.19 20.40 -20.28
C GLU A 26 10.87 21.17 -20.06
N ARG A 27 10.89 22.50 -20.16
CA ARG A 27 9.68 23.32 -20.09
C ARG A 27 8.70 22.98 -21.20
N ASP A 28 9.15 22.87 -22.44
CA ASP A 28 8.31 22.53 -23.60
C ASP A 28 7.71 21.13 -23.42
N TYR A 29 8.48 20.17 -22.92
CA TYR A 29 8.00 18.83 -22.60
C TYR A 29 6.92 18.86 -21.51
N LEU A 30 7.21 19.44 -20.36
CA LEU A 30 6.28 19.53 -19.24
C LEU A 30 5.02 20.33 -19.56
N ALA A 31 5.12 21.31 -20.48
CA ALA A 31 4.00 22.12 -20.94
C ALA A 31 3.04 21.38 -21.88
N THR A 32 3.39 20.17 -22.38
CA THR A 32 2.63 19.46 -23.42
C THR A 32 2.48 17.96 -23.22
N SER A 33 2.93 17.41 -22.09
CA SER A 33 3.05 15.96 -21.90
C SER A 33 1.93 15.32 -21.07
N PHE A 34 1.07 16.08 -20.42
CA PHE A 34 0.09 15.53 -19.47
C PHE A 34 -1.23 15.17 -20.16
N ALA A 35 -2.02 16.14 -20.63
CA ALA A 35 -3.29 15.87 -21.29
C ALA A 35 -3.14 15.98 -22.80
N ARG A 36 -3.57 14.97 -23.55
CA ARG A 36 -3.56 14.94 -25.01
C ARG A 36 -4.91 14.47 -25.53
N PHE A 37 -5.51 15.28 -26.41
CA PHE A 37 -6.81 15.00 -27.01
C PHE A 37 -6.95 15.71 -28.36
N GLU A 38 -7.94 15.33 -29.15
CA GLU A 38 -8.31 16.01 -30.39
C GLU A 38 -9.64 16.73 -30.24
N VAL A 39 -9.77 17.85 -30.91
CA VAL A 39 -11.05 18.55 -31.16
C VAL A 39 -11.40 18.51 -32.62
N ASP A 40 -12.64 18.17 -32.92
CA ASP A 40 -13.13 17.95 -34.32
C ASP A 40 -13.28 19.25 -35.13
N ARG A 41 -13.21 20.41 -34.45
CA ARG A 41 -13.40 21.75 -35.07
C ARG A 41 -12.70 22.83 -34.23
N PRO A 42 -12.58 24.06 -34.76
CA PRO A 42 -12.09 25.18 -33.95
C PRO A 42 -12.90 25.33 -32.67
N ALA A 43 -12.21 25.49 -31.54
CA ALA A 43 -12.82 25.51 -30.22
C ALA A 43 -12.12 26.51 -29.29
N THR A 44 -12.80 26.89 -28.22
CA THR A 44 -12.16 27.51 -27.06
C THR A 44 -11.94 26.41 -25.99
N ILE A 45 -10.70 26.15 -25.67
CA ILE A 45 -10.33 25.25 -24.57
C ILE A 45 -10.31 26.05 -23.28
N TYR A 46 -11.02 25.53 -22.28
CA TYR A 46 -10.99 26.03 -20.92
C TYR A 46 -10.29 25.02 -20.03
N VAL A 47 -9.32 25.49 -19.25
CA VAL A 47 -8.60 24.71 -18.24
C VAL A 47 -8.99 25.26 -16.87
N ALA A 48 -9.53 24.42 -16.02
CA ALA A 48 -9.92 24.77 -14.66
C ALA A 48 -9.12 23.92 -13.67
N PHE A 49 -8.44 24.56 -12.71
CA PHE A 49 -7.68 23.88 -11.68
C PHE A 49 -8.02 24.42 -10.29
N ASP A 50 -7.86 23.57 -9.30
CA ASP A 50 -8.11 23.87 -7.91
C ASP A 50 -7.15 24.96 -7.42
N ALA A 51 -7.70 26.07 -6.96
CA ALA A 51 -6.93 27.24 -6.52
C ALA A 51 -6.56 27.20 -5.03
N SER A 52 -7.07 26.25 -4.25
CA SER A 52 -6.75 26.09 -2.82
C SER A 52 -5.26 25.78 -2.60
N TYR A 53 -4.61 25.13 -3.55
CA TYR A 53 -3.19 24.80 -3.50
C TYR A 53 -2.24 25.97 -3.77
N GLY A 54 -2.74 27.14 -4.22
CA GLY A 54 -1.94 28.35 -4.40
C GLY A 54 -0.92 28.34 -5.56
N GLU A 55 -0.82 27.24 -6.32
CA GLU A 55 0.06 27.14 -7.49
C GLU A 55 -0.71 27.38 -8.78
N THR A 56 -0.12 28.14 -9.70
CA THR A 56 -0.63 28.29 -11.07
C THR A 56 0.31 27.58 -12.03
N PRO A 57 -0.18 26.62 -12.86
CA PRO A 57 0.67 25.90 -13.80
C PRO A 57 1.39 26.88 -14.76
N PHE A 58 2.73 26.84 -14.75
CA PHE A 58 3.60 27.80 -15.48
C PHE A 58 3.29 27.84 -16.98
N TRP A 59 2.93 26.72 -17.56
CA TRP A 59 2.68 26.56 -18.98
C TRP A 59 1.40 27.29 -19.45
N LEU A 60 0.47 27.63 -18.57
CA LEU A 60 -0.69 28.45 -18.93
C LEU A 60 -0.25 29.77 -19.53
N THR A 61 0.75 30.40 -18.93
CA THR A 61 1.37 31.63 -19.46
C THR A 61 2.19 31.35 -20.71
N ASP A 62 3.03 30.32 -20.69
CA ASP A 62 3.90 29.94 -21.83
C ASP A 62 3.08 29.61 -23.09
N LEU A 63 1.97 28.90 -22.92
CA LEU A 63 1.03 28.56 -23.99
C LEU A 63 -0.01 29.68 -24.30
N ARG A 64 0.09 30.83 -23.61
CA ARG A 64 -0.76 32.03 -23.81
C ARG A 64 -2.25 31.78 -23.52
N PHE A 65 -2.56 31.05 -22.46
CA PHE A 65 -3.91 31.02 -21.92
C PHE A 65 -4.25 32.34 -21.23
N THR A 66 -5.51 32.72 -21.25
CA THR A 66 -6.01 33.94 -20.61
C THR A 66 -6.87 33.58 -19.41
N ARG A 67 -6.62 34.20 -18.25
CA ARG A 67 -7.40 34.04 -17.04
C ARG A 67 -8.84 34.55 -17.23
N ARG A 68 -9.82 33.78 -16.78
CA ARG A 68 -11.24 34.05 -16.92
C ARG A 68 -11.92 34.00 -15.55
N ALA A 69 -11.63 34.98 -14.70
CA ALA A 69 -12.13 35.02 -13.33
C ALA A 69 -13.66 35.01 -13.22
N GLU A 70 -14.36 35.51 -14.25
CA GLU A 70 -15.82 35.48 -14.33
C GLU A 70 -16.39 34.08 -14.59
N LEU A 71 -15.54 33.08 -14.85
CA LEU A 71 -15.92 31.69 -15.07
C LEU A 71 -15.52 30.76 -13.91
N ASP A 72 -14.98 31.30 -12.82
CA ASP A 72 -14.63 30.50 -11.66
C ASP A 72 -15.85 29.81 -11.06
N PHE A 73 -15.63 28.61 -10.51
CA PHE A 73 -16.69 27.79 -9.92
C PHE A 73 -16.17 27.02 -8.69
N VAL A 74 -17.06 26.31 -8.00
CA VAL A 74 -16.74 25.53 -6.81
C VAL A 74 -17.11 24.07 -7.04
N VAL A 75 -16.20 23.19 -6.59
CA VAL A 75 -16.38 21.75 -6.51
C VAL A 75 -16.44 21.37 -5.04
N ASP A 76 -17.22 20.38 -4.68
CA ASP A 76 -17.38 19.81 -3.32
C ASP A 76 -17.55 20.84 -2.21
N GLU A 77 -18.43 21.87 -2.46
CA GLU A 77 -18.79 22.96 -1.53
C GLU A 77 -17.67 23.92 -1.13
N GLU A 78 -16.40 23.51 -1.17
CA GLU A 78 -15.28 24.28 -0.63
C GLU A 78 -14.16 24.55 -1.63
N ASP A 79 -13.96 23.72 -2.67
CA ASP A 79 -12.80 23.79 -3.58
C ASP A 79 -13.02 24.83 -4.70
N PRO A 80 -12.31 25.98 -4.68
CA PRO A 80 -12.45 27.00 -5.71
C PRO A 80 -11.63 26.64 -6.95
N TYR A 81 -12.28 26.55 -8.11
CA TYR A 81 -11.61 26.30 -9.39
C TYR A 81 -11.42 27.58 -10.18
N HIS A 82 -10.16 27.87 -10.52
CA HIS A 82 -9.78 28.99 -11.38
C HIS A 82 -9.76 28.56 -12.84
N VAL A 83 -10.40 29.37 -13.71
CA VAL A 83 -10.56 29.06 -15.13
C VAL A 83 -9.64 29.90 -16.01
N TRP A 84 -9.00 29.25 -16.95
CA TRP A 84 -8.19 29.85 -18.02
C TRP A 84 -8.71 29.38 -19.37
N SER A 85 -8.58 30.21 -20.43
CA SER A 85 -9.06 29.82 -21.76
C SER A 85 -8.09 30.19 -22.87
N LYS A 86 -8.18 29.43 -23.97
CA LYS A 86 -7.42 29.68 -25.20
C LYS A 86 -8.19 29.17 -26.40
N PRO A 87 -8.32 29.98 -27.49
CA PRO A 87 -8.84 29.48 -28.76
C PRO A 87 -7.81 28.57 -29.43
N VAL A 88 -8.29 27.46 -30.03
CA VAL A 88 -7.49 26.48 -30.78
C VAL A 88 -8.14 26.15 -32.10
N GLY A 89 -7.36 25.74 -33.11
CA GLY A 89 -7.89 25.15 -34.35
C GLY A 89 -8.38 23.72 -34.12
N ALA A 90 -9.03 23.15 -35.14
CA ALA A 90 -9.31 21.70 -35.13
C ALA A 90 -8.01 20.90 -35.13
N GLY A 91 -8.01 19.73 -34.45
CA GLY A 91 -6.88 18.82 -34.34
C GLY A 91 -6.41 18.59 -32.92
N GLN A 92 -5.17 18.15 -32.79
CA GLN A 92 -4.58 17.74 -31.52
C GLN A 92 -4.26 18.93 -30.62
N VAL A 93 -4.65 18.80 -29.35
CA VAL A 93 -4.34 19.74 -28.26
C VAL A 93 -3.51 18.99 -27.22
N ASN A 94 -2.39 19.57 -26.82
CA ASN A 94 -1.49 19.07 -25.79
C ASN A 94 -1.41 20.10 -24.66
N LEU A 95 -1.58 19.64 -23.43
CA LEU A 95 -1.54 20.47 -22.23
C LEU A 95 -0.50 19.92 -21.25
N GLY A 96 0.01 20.78 -20.41
CA GLY A 96 1.10 20.47 -19.50
C GLY A 96 0.66 19.89 -18.17
N VAL A 97 1.66 19.62 -17.34
CA VAL A 97 1.46 19.03 -16.00
C VAL A 97 0.65 19.95 -15.09
N PRO A 98 -0.23 19.41 -14.23
CA PRO A 98 -1.05 20.21 -13.31
C PRO A 98 -0.22 21.09 -12.38
N SER A 99 0.91 20.56 -11.90
CA SER A 99 1.74 21.19 -10.87
C SER A 99 3.20 20.80 -11.00
N LEU A 100 4.10 21.60 -10.41
CA LEU A 100 5.48 21.21 -10.11
C LEU A 100 5.66 20.76 -8.66
N SER A 101 4.67 20.95 -7.78
CA SER A 101 4.68 20.47 -6.39
C SER A 101 4.15 19.03 -6.24
N GLY A 102 3.39 18.53 -7.19
CA GLY A 102 3.00 17.12 -7.27
C GLY A 102 1.89 16.67 -6.32
N GLU A 103 1.24 17.56 -5.61
CA GLU A 103 0.16 17.26 -4.65
C GLU A 103 -1.20 17.81 -5.09
N LEU A 104 -1.33 18.19 -6.36
CA LEU A 104 -2.53 18.82 -6.86
C LEU A 104 -3.43 17.83 -7.58
N LYS A 105 -4.74 17.99 -7.39
CA LYS A 105 -5.75 17.35 -8.23
C LYS A 105 -5.48 17.69 -9.70
N PRO A 106 -5.72 16.76 -10.64
CA PRO A 106 -5.65 17.06 -12.05
C PRO A 106 -6.64 18.17 -12.41
N TYR A 107 -6.29 18.99 -13.40
CA TYR A 107 -7.19 20.03 -13.89
C TYR A 107 -8.27 19.45 -14.80
N LEU A 108 -9.39 20.16 -14.88
CA LEU A 108 -10.50 19.84 -15.77
C LEU A 108 -10.34 20.60 -17.09
N VAL A 109 -10.71 19.95 -18.21
CA VAL A 109 -10.64 20.57 -19.54
C VAL A 109 -12.02 20.58 -20.17
N PHE A 110 -12.54 21.78 -20.50
CA PHE A 110 -13.79 21.93 -21.25
C PHE A 110 -13.47 22.42 -22.66
N ALA A 111 -14.31 22.07 -23.64
CA ALA A 111 -14.21 22.58 -24.98
C ALA A 111 -15.54 23.20 -25.42
N GLY A 112 -15.51 24.50 -25.76
CA GLY A 112 -16.65 25.26 -26.23
C GLY A 112 -16.53 25.62 -27.71
N ALA A 113 -17.62 25.52 -28.46
CA ALA A 113 -17.75 26.07 -29.82
C ALA A 113 -17.88 27.61 -29.80
N ALA A 114 -17.62 28.26 -30.91
CA ALA A 114 -18.02 29.66 -31.09
C ALA A 114 -19.55 29.79 -31.03
N GLU A 115 -20.03 30.97 -30.65
CA GLU A 115 -21.45 31.23 -30.50
C GLU A 115 -22.20 30.97 -31.84
N GLY A 116 -23.21 30.09 -31.79
CA GLY A 116 -23.99 29.69 -32.94
C GLY A 116 -23.43 28.52 -33.75
N GLU A 117 -22.31 27.95 -33.38
CA GLU A 117 -21.73 26.75 -34.00
C GLU A 117 -22.20 25.44 -33.34
N MET A 118 -21.99 24.32 -34.06
CA MET A 118 -22.28 22.99 -33.55
C MET A 118 -21.37 22.65 -32.34
N PRO A 119 -21.84 21.83 -31.39
CA PRO A 119 -21.01 21.38 -30.24
C PRO A 119 -19.66 20.77 -30.68
N VAL A 120 -18.64 20.98 -29.89
CA VAL A 120 -17.30 20.41 -30.08
C VAL A 120 -17.29 18.99 -29.55
N ASN A 121 -16.63 18.06 -30.26
CA ASN A 121 -16.30 16.75 -29.72
C ASN A 121 -14.84 16.71 -29.28
N ILE A 122 -14.60 16.17 -28.09
CA ILE A 122 -13.28 15.86 -27.57
C ILE A 122 -13.05 14.35 -27.74
N THR A 123 -11.92 13.98 -28.36
CA THR A 123 -11.45 12.59 -28.45
C THR A 123 -10.16 12.46 -27.64
N PRO A 124 -10.14 11.76 -26.48
CA PRO A 124 -8.91 11.53 -25.73
C PRO A 124 -7.87 10.75 -26.54
N LEU A 125 -6.59 11.10 -26.39
CA LEU A 125 -5.44 10.39 -26.97
C LEU A 125 -4.58 9.69 -25.91
N ILE A 126 -5.08 9.63 -24.67
CA ILE A 126 -4.43 8.97 -23.52
C ILE A 126 -5.47 8.06 -22.83
N THR A 127 -4.98 7.04 -22.14
CA THR A 127 -5.82 6.16 -21.31
C THR A 127 -6.10 6.78 -19.94
N GLY A 128 -7.12 6.29 -19.22
CA GLY A 128 -7.45 6.77 -17.88
C GLY A 128 -8.19 8.11 -17.84
N VAL A 129 -8.82 8.49 -18.95
CA VAL A 129 -9.66 9.68 -19.07
C VAL A 129 -10.97 9.36 -19.80
N ASP A 130 -12.02 10.09 -19.46
CA ASP A 130 -13.30 10.03 -20.18
C ASP A 130 -13.79 11.43 -20.55
N VAL A 131 -14.87 11.51 -21.32
CA VAL A 131 -15.52 12.77 -21.68
C VAL A 131 -16.99 12.70 -21.32
N GLN A 132 -17.42 13.65 -20.50
CA GLN A 132 -18.83 13.79 -20.12
C GLN A 132 -19.36 15.20 -20.41
N VAL A 133 -20.68 15.38 -20.27
CA VAL A 133 -21.28 16.69 -20.34
C VAL A 133 -21.29 17.33 -18.96
N ALA A 134 -20.66 18.49 -18.84
CA ALA A 134 -20.56 19.23 -17.59
C ALA A 134 -21.94 19.75 -17.13
N LYS A 135 -22.31 19.44 -15.89
CA LYS A 135 -23.56 19.89 -15.27
C LYS A 135 -23.40 20.02 -13.76
N VAL A 136 -24.16 20.91 -13.13
CA VAL A 136 -24.24 20.98 -11.65
C VAL A 136 -24.71 19.63 -11.11
N GLY A 137 -24.06 19.13 -10.06
CA GLY A 137 -24.27 17.80 -9.49
C GLY A 137 -23.62 16.67 -10.29
N GLY A 138 -22.91 16.96 -11.39
CA GLY A 138 -22.09 15.96 -12.10
C GLY A 138 -20.73 15.83 -11.45
N LEU A 139 -20.07 14.67 -11.65
CA LEU A 139 -18.77 14.36 -11.07
C LEU A 139 -17.63 14.92 -11.93
N PRO A 140 -16.71 15.74 -11.37
CA PRO A 140 -15.55 16.25 -12.10
C PRO A 140 -14.47 15.18 -12.33
N PHE A 141 -14.35 14.16 -11.46
CA PHE A 141 -13.37 13.09 -11.54
C PHE A 141 -14.03 11.72 -11.75
N ILE A 142 -13.23 10.71 -12.11
CA ILE A 142 -13.72 9.35 -12.43
C ILE A 142 -13.87 8.51 -11.14
N ASP A 143 -12.96 8.69 -10.19
CA ASP A 143 -12.77 7.84 -9.01
C ASP A 143 -13.14 8.52 -7.68
N ASP A 144 -13.72 9.72 -7.74
CA ASP A 144 -14.17 10.46 -6.55
C ASP A 144 -15.66 10.78 -6.61
N ASN A 145 -16.21 11.11 -5.45
CA ASN A 145 -17.60 11.54 -5.24
C ASN A 145 -17.75 13.06 -5.20
N ASP A 146 -16.68 13.82 -5.45
CA ASP A 146 -16.74 15.26 -5.64
C ASP A 146 -17.77 15.63 -6.71
N TYR A 147 -18.42 16.75 -6.57
CA TYR A 147 -19.43 17.19 -7.54
C TYR A 147 -19.35 18.69 -7.82
N PHE A 148 -19.78 19.10 -9.02
CA PHE A 148 -19.90 20.51 -9.36
C PHE A 148 -21.01 21.17 -8.54
N ASN A 149 -20.68 21.96 -7.53
CA ASN A 149 -21.68 22.75 -6.77
C ASN A 149 -22.23 23.89 -7.58
N THR A 150 -21.30 24.61 -8.24
CA THR A 150 -21.65 25.71 -9.13
C THR A 150 -20.97 25.49 -10.46
N LEU A 151 -21.58 25.93 -11.54
CA LEU A 151 -20.99 25.90 -12.87
C LEU A 151 -21.54 27.09 -13.68
N PRO A 152 -20.66 27.97 -14.23
CA PRO A 152 -21.06 29.06 -15.09
C PRO A 152 -21.88 28.56 -16.29
N LYS A 153 -22.90 29.32 -16.70
CA LYS A 153 -23.77 28.95 -17.85
C LYS A 153 -22.99 28.70 -19.14
N SER A 154 -21.85 29.36 -19.32
CA SER A 154 -20.95 29.18 -20.48
C SER A 154 -20.12 27.89 -20.42
N LEU A 155 -19.98 27.24 -19.27
CA LEU A 155 -19.31 25.96 -19.13
C LEU A 155 -20.32 24.80 -18.98
N ALA A 156 -21.51 25.08 -18.46
CA ALA A 156 -22.58 24.10 -18.34
C ALA A 156 -23.04 23.62 -19.74
N GLY A 157 -23.10 22.31 -19.91
CA GLY A 157 -23.46 21.68 -21.19
C GLY A 157 -22.28 21.44 -22.13
N LEU A 158 -21.08 21.95 -21.83
CA LEU A 158 -19.87 21.63 -22.61
C LEU A 158 -19.37 20.22 -22.33
N PRO A 159 -18.67 19.57 -23.27
CA PRO A 159 -17.90 18.38 -22.99
C PRO A 159 -16.77 18.73 -22.05
N VAL A 160 -16.59 17.94 -21.00
CA VAL A 160 -15.48 18.01 -20.03
C VAL A 160 -14.69 16.72 -20.08
N LEU A 161 -13.37 16.84 -20.26
CA LEU A 161 -12.41 15.76 -20.13
C LEU A 161 -12.10 15.58 -18.64
N ARG A 162 -12.34 14.39 -18.12
CA ARG A 162 -12.11 14.00 -16.73
C ARG A 162 -11.01 12.97 -16.64
N SER A 163 -10.27 12.99 -15.53
CA SER A 163 -9.28 11.98 -15.16
C SER A 163 -9.60 11.41 -13.78
N PHE A 164 -8.78 10.48 -13.31
CA PHE A 164 -8.79 10.08 -11.91
C PHE A 164 -8.31 11.24 -11.05
N GLU A 165 -8.95 11.50 -9.91
CA GLU A 165 -8.49 12.47 -8.92
C GLU A 165 -7.13 12.06 -8.36
N SER A 166 -7.01 10.76 -8.03
CA SER A 166 -5.82 10.13 -7.49
C SER A 166 -4.64 10.05 -8.49
N TRP A 167 -4.71 10.73 -9.62
CA TRP A 167 -3.62 10.76 -10.59
C TRP A 167 -2.43 11.61 -10.11
N GLU A 168 -1.88 11.21 -8.98
CA GLU A 168 -0.78 11.86 -8.26
C GLU A 168 0.58 11.79 -8.97
N LEU A 169 0.65 11.14 -10.13
CA LEU A 169 1.88 10.92 -10.91
C LEU A 169 2.21 12.07 -11.84
N VAL A 170 1.97 13.28 -11.41
CA VAL A 170 2.37 14.43 -12.17
C VAL A 170 3.71 14.92 -11.68
N SER A 171 4.60 15.27 -12.61
CA SER A 171 5.98 15.68 -12.37
C SER A 171 6.15 16.54 -11.10
N ARG A 172 6.63 15.90 -10.05
CA ARG A 172 6.92 16.51 -8.76
C ARG A 172 8.37 16.98 -8.72
N PHE A 173 8.59 18.29 -8.67
CA PHE A 173 9.91 18.89 -8.48
C PHE A 173 10.05 19.49 -7.09
N VAL A 174 9.03 20.19 -6.63
CA VAL A 174 8.94 20.73 -5.28
C VAL A 174 8.60 19.61 -4.33
N GLY A 175 9.31 19.51 -3.21
CA GLY A 175 9.15 18.38 -2.27
C GLY A 175 9.65 17.03 -2.79
N TYR A 176 10.14 16.97 -4.05
CA TYR A 176 10.76 15.74 -4.56
C TYR A 176 12.04 15.40 -3.82
N PHE A 177 12.86 16.43 -3.52
CA PHE A 177 14.09 16.23 -2.76
C PHE A 177 13.81 16.40 -1.27
N ARG A 178 14.17 15.37 -0.49
CA ARG A 178 13.89 15.29 0.95
C ARG A 178 15.09 14.76 1.72
N GLU A 179 15.04 14.87 3.02
CA GLU A 179 15.98 14.22 3.94
C GLU A 179 15.24 13.15 4.75
N THR A 180 15.83 11.96 4.85
CA THR A 180 15.37 10.98 5.82
C THR A 180 15.81 11.39 7.24
N ARG A 181 14.94 11.18 8.21
CA ARG A 181 15.26 11.33 9.65
C ARG A 181 16.14 10.19 10.16
N TYR A 182 16.20 9.10 9.41
CA TYR A 182 16.86 7.85 9.78
C TYR A 182 17.88 7.43 8.72
N PRO A 183 18.94 8.26 8.50
CA PRO A 183 19.95 7.94 7.49
C PRO A 183 20.69 6.66 7.89
N SER A 184 21.00 5.84 6.88
CA SER A 184 21.77 4.62 7.05
C SER A 184 23.20 4.90 7.52
N SER A 185 23.85 3.90 8.05
CA SER A 185 25.25 3.96 8.44
C SER A 185 25.93 2.61 8.18
N ALA A 186 27.22 2.52 8.46
CA ALA A 186 27.91 1.23 8.43
C ALA A 186 27.40 0.24 9.50
N ARG A 187 26.61 0.68 10.48
CA ARG A 187 25.95 -0.21 11.44
C ARG A 187 24.64 -0.72 10.85
N PRO A 188 24.33 -2.01 11.02
CA PRO A 188 23.09 -2.56 10.49
C PRO A 188 21.87 -2.02 11.24
N ASP A 189 20.86 -1.60 10.49
CA ASP A 189 19.54 -1.23 10.97
C ASP A 189 18.43 -1.90 10.12
N HIS A 190 17.17 -1.60 10.36
CA HIS A 190 16.00 -2.15 9.66
C HIS A 190 16.02 -3.69 9.59
N LEU A 191 16.49 -4.34 10.69
CA LEU A 191 16.48 -5.79 10.76
C LEU A 191 15.05 -6.29 10.69
N GLN A 192 14.82 -7.24 9.79
CA GLN A 192 13.50 -7.86 9.61
C GLN A 192 13.61 -9.34 9.30
N LEU A 193 12.58 -10.06 9.71
CA LEU A 193 12.39 -11.47 9.43
C LEU A 193 11.19 -11.67 8.50
N THR A 194 11.38 -12.49 7.48
CA THR A 194 10.32 -12.90 6.56
C THR A 194 10.47 -14.37 6.20
N TRP A 195 9.50 -14.94 5.50
CA TRP A 195 9.62 -16.25 4.87
C TRP A 195 9.76 -16.11 3.37
N GLN A 196 10.66 -16.89 2.78
CA GLN A 196 10.70 -17.18 1.34
C GLN A 196 10.38 -18.64 1.03
N GLY A 197 10.29 -19.48 2.05
CA GLY A 197 9.99 -20.90 1.98
C GLY A 197 9.16 -21.36 3.17
N ASP A 198 9.22 -22.65 3.47
CA ASP A 198 8.46 -23.29 4.53
C ASP A 198 8.80 -22.71 5.92
N PRO A 199 7.83 -22.18 6.68
CA PRO A 199 8.02 -21.65 8.03
C PRO A 199 8.63 -22.62 9.05
N ALA A 200 8.48 -23.93 8.84
CA ALA A 200 9.05 -24.93 9.74
C ALA A 200 10.56 -25.12 9.53
N THR A 201 11.07 -24.82 8.34
CA THR A 201 12.44 -25.18 7.96
C THR A 201 13.23 -24.02 7.37
N SER A 202 12.64 -22.83 7.25
CA SER A 202 13.28 -21.65 6.66
C SER A 202 12.95 -20.35 7.38
N ALA A 203 13.80 -19.35 7.18
CA ALA A 203 13.60 -17.95 7.53
C ALA A 203 14.49 -17.08 6.64
N THR A 204 14.15 -15.83 6.43
CA THR A 204 15.01 -14.86 5.77
C THR A 204 15.24 -13.68 6.70
N VAL A 205 16.52 -13.31 6.87
CA VAL A 205 16.91 -12.10 7.61
C VAL A 205 17.38 -11.06 6.61
N GLN A 206 16.82 -9.87 6.68
CA GLN A 206 17.25 -8.72 5.89
C GLN A 206 17.60 -7.55 6.82
N TRP A 207 18.55 -6.71 6.41
CA TRP A 207 18.93 -5.48 7.12
C TRP A 207 19.53 -4.46 6.16
N ARG A 208 19.55 -3.21 6.58
CA ARG A 208 20.09 -2.09 5.81
C ARG A 208 21.46 -1.65 6.35
N THR A 209 22.31 -1.15 5.46
CA THR A 209 23.50 -0.34 5.76
C THR A 209 23.67 0.76 4.73
N ASP A 210 24.59 1.68 4.98
CA ASP A 210 25.08 2.60 3.95
C ASP A 210 25.89 1.86 2.87
N ASN A 211 26.24 2.56 1.80
CA ASN A 211 26.95 1.99 0.66
C ASN A 211 28.44 1.72 0.90
N SER A 212 28.97 2.01 2.08
CA SER A 212 30.36 1.70 2.46
C SER A 212 30.58 0.22 2.80
N VAL A 213 29.50 -0.49 3.21
CA VAL A 213 29.57 -1.90 3.62
C VAL A 213 29.39 -2.82 2.43
N SER A 214 30.47 -3.42 1.94
CA SER A 214 30.46 -4.38 0.81
C SER A 214 30.28 -5.83 1.25
N GLU A 215 30.62 -6.17 2.49
CA GLU A 215 30.52 -7.51 3.02
C GLU A 215 29.86 -7.50 4.40
N SER A 216 28.91 -8.40 4.59
CA SER A 216 28.17 -8.55 5.81
C SER A 216 27.95 -10.01 6.15
N LEU A 217 27.97 -10.33 7.43
CA LEU A 217 27.86 -11.69 7.94
C LEU A 217 26.66 -11.83 8.86
N LEU A 218 26.09 -13.03 8.86
CA LEU A 218 25.13 -13.46 9.86
C LEU A 218 25.67 -14.71 10.54
N TRP A 219 25.58 -14.79 11.88
CA TRP A 219 25.65 -16.05 12.57
C TRP A 219 24.28 -16.45 13.12
N MET A 220 24.04 -17.75 13.20
CA MET A 220 22.86 -18.34 13.81
C MET A 220 23.18 -19.63 14.55
N ALA A 221 22.36 -19.99 15.51
CA ALA A 221 22.38 -21.30 16.17
C ALA A 221 21.01 -21.60 16.81
N PRO A 222 20.63 -22.88 16.95
CA PRO A 222 19.57 -23.25 17.87
C PRO A 222 19.90 -22.76 19.28
N LYS A 223 18.99 -22.07 19.95
CA LYS A 223 19.20 -21.47 21.28
C LYS A 223 19.72 -22.47 22.29
N SER A 224 19.15 -23.68 22.32
CA SER A 224 19.59 -24.77 23.22
C SER A 224 21.04 -25.18 22.95
N GLN A 225 21.48 -25.25 21.71
CA GLN A 225 22.85 -25.59 21.36
C GLN A 225 23.81 -24.45 21.70
N PHE A 226 23.41 -23.20 21.49
CA PHE A 226 24.22 -22.04 21.88
C PHE A 226 24.43 -22.00 23.40
N LEU A 227 23.39 -22.22 24.20
CA LEU A 227 23.50 -22.29 25.66
C LEU A 227 24.40 -23.44 26.15
N ALA A 228 24.40 -24.57 25.44
CA ALA A 228 25.20 -25.74 25.80
C ALA A 228 26.66 -25.65 25.32
N ARG A 229 26.94 -25.01 24.19
CA ARG A 229 28.24 -25.09 23.51
C ARG A 229 28.88 -23.72 23.22
N GLY A 230 28.19 -22.63 23.50
CA GLY A 230 28.64 -21.27 23.20
C GLY A 230 28.95 -21.06 21.73
N ALA A 231 30.05 -20.37 21.45
CA ALA A 231 30.45 -20.01 20.08
C ALA A 231 30.68 -21.21 19.15
N SER A 232 30.92 -22.42 19.67
CA SER A 232 31.10 -23.62 18.83
C SER A 232 29.83 -24.12 18.18
N ALA A 233 28.66 -23.63 18.61
CA ALA A 233 27.37 -23.93 17.97
C ALA A 233 27.04 -23.01 16.80
N LEU A 234 27.76 -21.91 16.61
CA LEU A 234 27.45 -20.88 15.64
C LEU A 234 27.71 -21.36 14.20
N ARG A 235 26.73 -21.17 13.35
CA ARG A 235 26.87 -21.28 11.90
C ARG A 235 26.91 -19.88 11.32
N ARG A 236 27.87 -19.59 10.43
CA ARG A 236 28.01 -18.28 9.78
C ARG A 236 27.62 -18.38 8.32
N LYS A 237 26.96 -17.36 7.84
CA LYS A 237 26.62 -17.16 6.41
C LYS A 237 27.05 -15.77 5.98
N VAL A 238 27.51 -15.64 4.74
CA VAL A 238 27.77 -14.36 4.09
C VAL A 238 26.45 -13.86 3.50
N ALA A 239 26.16 -12.59 3.70
CA ALA A 239 24.99 -11.97 3.10
C ALA A 239 25.24 -11.61 1.63
N THR A 240 24.20 -11.73 0.82
CA THR A 240 24.13 -11.00 -0.46
C THR A 240 23.54 -9.62 -0.21
N TYR A 241 23.76 -8.67 -1.10
CA TYR A 241 23.09 -7.36 -1.00
C TYR A 241 22.59 -6.86 -2.34
N THR A 242 21.62 -5.98 -2.29
CA THR A 242 21.12 -5.19 -3.41
C THR A 242 21.29 -3.71 -3.07
N GLU A 243 21.78 -2.90 -4.00
CA GLU A 243 21.80 -1.45 -3.84
C GLU A 243 20.43 -0.87 -4.16
N LEU A 244 19.99 0.01 -3.30
CA LEU A 244 18.80 0.82 -3.49
C LEU A 244 19.22 2.27 -3.72
N HIS A 245 18.84 2.81 -4.88
CA HIS A 245 19.13 4.17 -5.29
C HIS A 245 17.87 5.01 -5.15
N SER A 246 17.91 5.99 -4.26
CA SER A 246 16.81 6.92 -3.97
C SER A 246 17.34 8.35 -3.99
N LEU A 247 17.63 8.85 -5.20
CA LEU A 247 18.32 10.14 -5.39
C LEU A 247 17.54 11.34 -4.85
N GLN A 248 16.26 11.19 -4.60
CA GLN A 248 15.42 12.18 -3.94
C GLN A 248 15.74 12.33 -2.45
N VAL A 249 16.31 11.32 -1.79
CA VAL A 249 16.74 11.39 -0.39
C VAL A 249 18.18 11.87 -0.34
N VAL A 250 18.37 13.19 -0.22
CA VAL A 250 19.67 13.85 -0.48
C VAL A 250 20.75 13.54 0.56
N ASN A 251 20.38 13.19 1.78
CA ASN A 251 21.31 12.83 2.86
C ASN A 251 21.61 11.32 2.94
N ASP A 252 20.86 10.46 2.18
CA ASP A 252 21.09 9.02 2.13
C ASP A 252 20.65 8.42 0.77
N PRO A 253 21.26 8.86 -0.35
CA PRO A 253 20.75 8.54 -1.70
C PRO A 253 21.02 7.10 -2.14
N VAL A 254 21.92 6.38 -1.49
CA VAL A 254 22.30 5.01 -1.85
C VAL A 254 22.49 4.18 -0.60
N VAL A 255 21.66 3.17 -0.42
CA VAL A 255 21.75 2.23 0.71
C VAL A 255 21.93 0.79 0.20
N ARG A 256 22.38 -0.11 1.06
CA ARG A 256 22.48 -1.54 0.77
C ARG A 256 21.53 -2.33 1.64
N LEU A 257 20.70 -3.13 0.99
CA LEU A 257 19.83 -4.12 1.62
C LEU A 257 20.52 -5.47 1.58
N HIS A 258 21.05 -5.89 2.73
CA HIS A 258 21.71 -7.19 2.90
C HIS A 258 20.69 -8.26 3.23
N ARG A 259 20.89 -9.48 2.72
CA ARG A 259 19.94 -10.58 2.89
C ARG A 259 20.66 -11.92 3.09
N VAL A 260 20.12 -12.73 4.01
CA VAL A 260 20.51 -14.12 4.21
C VAL A 260 19.27 -15.01 4.28
N ALA A 261 19.16 -15.94 3.34
CA ALA A 261 18.20 -17.03 3.43
C ALA A 261 18.75 -18.13 4.35
N LEU A 262 17.93 -18.55 5.29
CA LEU A 262 18.20 -19.60 6.26
C LEU A 262 17.34 -20.82 5.91
N ASP A 263 17.97 -21.89 5.44
CA ASP A 263 17.32 -23.13 5.05
C ASP A 263 17.79 -24.31 5.90
N GLY A 264 17.02 -25.39 5.92
CA GLY A 264 17.32 -26.59 6.67
C GLY A 264 17.31 -26.38 8.19
N LEU A 265 16.47 -25.47 8.64
CA LEU A 265 16.21 -25.25 10.05
C LEU A 265 15.45 -26.44 10.65
N GLN A 266 15.60 -26.65 11.95
CA GLN A 266 14.82 -27.65 12.68
C GLN A 266 13.44 -27.06 13.01
N PRO A 267 12.35 -27.80 12.78
CA PRO A 267 11.01 -27.36 13.17
C PRO A 267 10.86 -27.16 14.68
N ALA A 268 9.88 -26.37 15.09
CA ALA A 268 9.53 -26.09 16.49
C ALA A 268 10.74 -25.66 17.35
N THR A 269 11.70 -24.93 16.77
CA THR A 269 12.98 -24.65 17.38
C THR A 269 13.23 -23.14 17.50
N ASP A 270 13.66 -22.72 18.71
CA ASP A 270 14.09 -21.35 18.94
C ASP A 270 15.53 -21.17 18.43
N TYR A 271 15.73 -20.16 17.59
CA TYR A 271 17.03 -19.79 17.03
C TYR A 271 17.47 -18.42 17.52
N LEU A 272 18.77 -18.31 17.78
CA LEU A 272 19.43 -17.01 17.96
C LEU A 272 20.18 -16.65 16.67
N TYR A 273 20.20 -15.36 16.33
CA TYR A 273 21.01 -14.83 15.26
C TYR A 273 21.56 -13.44 15.61
N ALA A 274 22.64 -13.05 14.95
CA ALA A 274 23.15 -11.69 14.96
C ALA A 274 23.85 -11.40 13.63
N VAL A 275 23.98 -10.12 13.29
CA VAL A 275 24.62 -9.67 12.05
C VAL A 275 25.86 -8.83 12.35
N SER A 276 26.82 -8.83 11.41
CA SER A 276 28.06 -8.07 11.45
C SER A 276 28.33 -7.43 10.10
N THR A 277 28.75 -6.19 10.13
CA THR A 277 29.10 -5.38 8.93
C THR A 277 30.59 -5.06 8.85
N ASP A 278 31.40 -5.65 9.75
CA ASP A 278 32.84 -5.43 9.88
C ASP A 278 33.65 -6.75 9.88
N MET A 279 33.22 -7.72 9.11
CA MET A 279 33.86 -9.04 8.98
C MET A 279 33.89 -9.88 10.26
N GLY A 280 32.89 -9.67 11.14
CA GLY A 280 32.74 -10.42 12.38
C GLY A 280 33.60 -9.91 13.54
N ARG A 281 34.13 -8.67 13.46
CA ARG A 281 34.83 -8.02 14.57
C ARG A 281 33.86 -7.57 15.66
N SER A 282 32.70 -7.08 15.23
CA SER A 282 31.57 -6.74 16.10
C SER A 282 30.27 -7.36 15.59
N TRP A 283 29.32 -7.58 16.49
CA TRP A 283 28.03 -8.19 16.18
C TRP A 283 26.92 -7.38 16.86
N THR A 284 25.75 -7.34 16.24
CA THR A 284 24.55 -6.85 16.92
C THR A 284 24.25 -7.67 18.16
N ALA A 285 23.44 -7.15 19.07
CA ALA A 285 22.87 -7.99 20.12
C ALA A 285 22.10 -9.17 19.49
N PRO A 286 22.22 -10.39 20.05
CA PRO A 286 21.48 -11.53 19.52
C PRO A 286 19.97 -11.28 19.54
N ARG A 287 19.31 -11.71 18.47
CA ARG A 287 17.86 -11.74 18.33
C ARG A 287 17.39 -13.19 18.29
N GLU A 288 16.13 -13.38 18.65
CA GLU A 288 15.52 -14.71 18.73
C GLU A 288 14.31 -14.80 17.81
N PHE A 289 14.16 -15.93 17.13
CA PHE A 289 12.92 -16.30 16.41
C PHE A 289 12.67 -17.80 16.58
N ARG A 290 11.41 -18.22 16.33
CA ARG A 290 11.02 -19.63 16.41
C ARG A 290 10.47 -20.10 15.06
N THR A 291 10.94 -21.26 14.62
CA THR A 291 10.37 -21.96 13.45
C THR A 291 9.04 -22.63 13.80
N ALA A 292 8.15 -22.75 12.80
CA ALA A 292 6.90 -23.48 12.95
C ALA A 292 7.15 -24.97 13.26
N ALA A 293 6.17 -25.64 13.86
CA ALA A 293 6.17 -27.09 13.92
C ALA A 293 5.79 -27.69 12.56
N ASN A 294 6.32 -28.88 12.25
CA ASN A 294 5.98 -29.62 11.01
C ASN A 294 4.53 -30.17 10.99
N ALA A 295 3.87 -30.18 12.13
CA ALA A 295 2.52 -30.67 12.28
C ALA A 295 1.74 -29.73 13.21
N PRO A 296 0.41 -29.73 13.15
CA PRO A 296 -0.45 -28.91 14.01
C PRO A 296 -0.50 -29.47 15.44
N VAL A 297 0.56 -29.23 16.22
CA VAL A 297 0.78 -29.85 17.54
C VAL A 297 0.89 -28.87 18.70
N GLU A 298 1.07 -27.58 18.42
CA GLU A 298 1.19 -26.56 19.47
C GLU A 298 0.35 -25.32 19.16
N PRO A 299 -0.32 -24.72 20.15
CA PRO A 299 -1.00 -23.44 19.99
C PRO A 299 -0.02 -22.34 19.58
N PHE A 300 -0.51 -21.38 18.80
CA PHE A 300 0.25 -20.20 18.40
C PHE A 300 -0.66 -19.00 18.25
N SER A 301 -0.06 -17.82 18.31
CA SER A 301 -0.76 -16.55 18.09
C SER A 301 -0.09 -15.77 16.98
N PHE A 302 -0.87 -14.94 16.31
CA PHE A 302 -0.36 -13.92 15.39
C PHE A 302 -1.13 -12.62 15.55
N VAL A 303 -0.53 -11.53 15.06
CA VAL A 303 -1.11 -10.20 15.11
C VAL A 303 -1.49 -9.76 13.70
N TYR A 304 -2.63 -9.08 13.57
CA TYR A 304 -3.05 -8.42 12.35
C TYR A 304 -3.18 -6.91 12.60
N LEU A 305 -2.77 -6.10 11.63
CA LEU A 305 -2.82 -4.65 11.60
C LEU A 305 -3.28 -4.18 10.22
N GLY A 306 -4.07 -3.12 10.14
CA GLY A 306 -4.40 -2.42 8.89
C GLY A 306 -3.76 -1.05 8.87
N ASP A 307 -3.45 -0.51 7.71
CA ASP A 307 -3.13 0.90 7.43
C ASP A 307 -2.23 1.59 8.48
N PRO A 308 -0.93 1.26 8.56
CA PRO A 308 0.03 1.95 9.41
C PRO A 308 0.29 3.40 9.02
N GLN A 309 0.10 3.73 7.74
CA GLN A 309 0.37 5.06 7.18
C GLN A 309 -0.26 6.20 7.99
N ASN A 310 0.24 7.42 7.83
CA ASN A 310 -0.17 8.62 8.54
C ASN A 310 -0.02 8.48 10.08
N GLY A 311 1.14 8.85 10.58
CA GLY A 311 1.47 8.79 11.99
C GLY A 311 2.21 7.51 12.38
N LEU A 312 3.22 7.13 11.61
CA LEU A 312 4.06 5.95 11.86
C LEU A 312 4.68 5.91 13.25
N ASP A 313 4.96 7.06 13.87
CA ASP A 313 5.41 7.15 15.26
C ASP A 313 4.37 6.62 16.26
N ARG A 314 3.09 6.88 16.00
CA ARG A 314 1.96 6.38 16.79
C ARG A 314 1.67 4.91 16.49
N TRP A 315 1.77 4.53 15.23
CA TRP A 315 1.72 3.12 14.85
C TRP A 315 2.85 2.31 15.50
N GLY A 316 4.08 2.85 15.53
CA GLY A 316 5.21 2.23 16.21
C GLY A 316 4.96 2.01 17.71
N GLN A 317 4.24 2.92 18.38
CA GLN A 317 3.82 2.71 19.77
C GLN A 317 2.82 1.54 19.86
N LEU A 318 1.85 1.49 18.95
CA LEU A 318 0.81 0.46 18.94
C LEU A 318 1.38 -0.95 18.68
N ILE A 319 2.27 -1.10 17.68
CA ILE A 319 2.88 -2.41 17.41
C ILE A 319 3.79 -2.87 18.54
N ARG A 320 4.51 -1.96 19.21
CA ARG A 320 5.31 -2.28 20.41
C ARG A 320 4.42 -2.64 21.60
N GLN A 321 3.25 -2.03 21.76
CA GLN A 321 2.25 -2.43 22.76
C GLN A 321 1.76 -3.85 22.47
N ALA A 322 1.39 -4.16 21.23
CA ALA A 322 0.97 -5.51 20.83
C ALA A 322 2.06 -6.56 21.14
N ASP A 323 3.32 -6.25 20.84
CA ASP A 323 4.44 -7.14 21.12
C ASP A 323 4.72 -7.29 22.62
N PHE A 324 4.56 -6.24 23.40
CA PHE A 324 4.72 -6.30 24.86
C PHE A 324 3.63 -7.15 25.53
N GLU A 325 2.38 -7.00 25.09
CA GLU A 325 1.24 -7.76 25.64
C GLU A 325 1.20 -9.20 25.13
N PHE A 326 1.67 -9.44 23.88
CA PHE A 326 1.67 -10.74 23.22
C PHE A 326 3.07 -11.13 22.69
N PRO A 327 4.09 -11.26 23.58
CA PRO A 327 5.49 -11.45 23.18
C PRO A 327 5.78 -12.79 22.49
N HIS A 328 4.79 -13.66 22.41
CA HIS A 328 4.88 -14.98 21.77
C HIS A 328 4.16 -15.01 20.40
N ALA A 329 3.67 -13.87 19.91
CA ALA A 329 3.14 -13.79 18.56
C ALA A 329 4.21 -14.20 17.53
N ARG A 330 3.86 -15.11 16.63
CA ARG A 330 4.80 -15.73 15.69
C ARG A 330 5.06 -14.87 14.46
N PHE A 331 4.05 -14.13 14.03
CA PHE A 331 4.15 -13.24 12.89
C PHE A 331 3.14 -12.10 12.99
N TYR A 332 3.39 -11.07 12.21
CA TYR A 332 2.56 -9.88 12.08
C TYR A 332 2.10 -9.76 10.63
N MET A 333 0.79 -9.79 10.43
CA MET A 333 0.14 -9.53 9.14
C MET A 333 -0.23 -8.05 9.06
N ILE A 334 0.05 -7.41 7.91
CA ILE A 334 -0.29 -6.00 7.69
C ILE A 334 -1.03 -5.87 6.37
N ALA A 335 -2.26 -5.36 6.42
CA ALA A 335 -3.18 -5.34 5.28
C ALA A 335 -3.00 -4.14 4.34
N GLY A 336 -1.76 -3.80 4.01
CA GLY A 336 -1.45 -2.74 3.05
C GLY A 336 -1.41 -1.35 3.67
N ASP A 337 -1.12 -0.36 2.82
CA ASP A 337 -0.88 1.03 3.19
C ASP A 337 0.09 1.14 4.36
N LEU A 338 1.25 0.47 4.20
CA LEU A 338 2.31 0.43 5.21
C LEU A 338 2.90 1.81 5.43
N ILE A 339 2.92 2.61 4.37
CA ILE A 339 3.44 3.98 4.33
C ILE A 339 2.54 4.86 3.47
N ASP A 340 2.71 6.17 3.54
CA ASP A 340 1.87 7.13 2.82
C ASP A 340 2.27 7.25 1.32
N HIS A 341 3.57 7.19 1.02
CA HIS A 341 4.09 7.32 -0.35
C HIS A 341 5.08 6.19 -0.69
N GLY A 342 4.59 5.14 -1.36
CA GLY A 342 5.33 3.91 -1.69
C GLY A 342 6.60 4.11 -2.52
N GLN A 343 6.69 5.20 -3.29
CA GLN A 343 7.87 5.56 -4.08
C GLN A 343 8.91 6.36 -3.30
N GLU A 344 8.68 6.63 -2.01
CA GLU A 344 9.50 7.49 -1.17
C GLU A 344 10.27 6.70 -0.12
N GLN A 345 11.60 6.58 -0.29
CA GLN A 345 12.46 5.80 0.60
C GLN A 345 12.43 6.29 2.06
N ASP A 346 12.32 7.59 2.30
CA ASP A 346 12.26 8.16 3.63
C ASP A 346 11.01 7.74 4.43
N ASN A 347 9.89 7.43 3.74
CA ASN A 347 8.70 6.84 4.35
C ASN A 347 9.00 5.40 4.80
N TRP A 348 9.65 4.60 3.97
CA TRP A 348 10.11 3.24 4.32
C TRP A 348 11.10 3.25 5.47
N ASP A 349 12.02 4.21 5.50
CA ASP A 349 12.98 4.36 6.59
C ASP A 349 12.28 4.58 7.93
N GLN A 350 11.23 5.40 7.96
CA GLN A 350 10.44 5.60 9.16
C GLN A 350 9.67 4.34 9.56
N PHE A 351 9.01 3.66 8.61
CA PHE A 351 8.28 2.42 8.89
C PHE A 351 9.17 1.35 9.54
N PHE A 352 10.34 1.09 8.96
CA PHE A 352 11.26 0.11 9.52
C PHE A 352 11.90 0.56 10.83
N HIS A 353 12.16 1.86 10.99
CA HIS A 353 12.64 2.39 12.27
C HIS A 353 11.62 2.12 13.39
N GLU A 354 10.37 2.43 13.16
CA GLU A 354 9.29 2.28 14.14
C GLU A 354 8.95 0.82 14.43
N GLY A 355 9.00 -0.06 13.43
CA GLY A 355 8.75 -1.49 13.58
C GLY A 355 9.96 -2.32 14.03
N SER A 356 11.17 -1.74 14.09
CA SER A 356 12.43 -2.48 14.19
C SER A 356 12.53 -3.44 15.38
N SER A 357 11.99 -3.08 16.55
CA SER A 357 12.03 -3.92 17.76
C SER A 357 11.08 -5.12 17.71
N VAL A 358 10.18 -5.18 16.72
CA VAL A 358 9.24 -6.28 16.50
C VAL A 358 9.71 -7.13 15.34
N PHE A 359 10.06 -6.49 14.23
CA PHE A 359 10.43 -7.16 12.98
C PHE A 359 11.76 -7.92 13.08
N ASP A 360 12.63 -7.59 14.04
CA ASP A 360 13.89 -8.28 14.29
C ASP A 360 13.73 -9.63 15.04
N ARG A 361 12.50 -10.00 15.44
CA ARG A 361 12.22 -11.26 16.15
C ARG A 361 10.92 -11.97 15.73
N SER A 362 10.01 -11.26 15.07
CA SER A 362 8.76 -11.80 14.55
C SER A 362 8.70 -11.64 13.05
N MET A 363 8.15 -12.66 12.37
CA MET A 363 8.02 -12.63 10.92
C MET A 363 7.00 -11.59 10.47
N VAL A 364 7.25 -10.90 9.37
CA VAL A 364 6.33 -9.92 8.78
C VAL A 364 5.71 -10.50 7.52
N VAL A 365 4.38 -10.36 7.42
CA VAL A 365 3.56 -10.83 6.30
C VAL A 365 2.75 -9.62 5.77
N PRO A 366 3.36 -8.77 4.94
CA PRO A 366 2.71 -7.58 4.42
C PRO A 366 1.89 -7.89 3.17
N ALA A 367 0.74 -7.24 3.00
CA ALA A 367 0.05 -7.09 1.72
C ALA A 367 0.33 -5.70 1.13
N LEU A 368 0.07 -5.52 -0.17
CA LEU A 368 0.16 -4.23 -0.85
C LEU A 368 -1.14 -3.43 -0.67
N GLY A 369 -1.01 -2.16 -0.29
CA GLY A 369 -2.07 -1.18 -0.39
C GLY A 369 -1.89 -0.24 -1.59
N ASN A 370 -2.83 0.67 -1.80
CA ASN A 370 -2.75 1.64 -2.90
C ASN A 370 -1.64 2.68 -2.65
N HIS A 371 -1.42 3.09 -1.41
CA HIS A 371 -0.33 3.99 -1.06
C HIS A 371 1.06 3.36 -1.24
N ASP A 372 1.22 2.06 -1.01
CA ASP A 372 2.49 1.34 -1.23
C ASP A 372 2.87 1.27 -2.73
N SER A 373 1.87 1.27 -3.61
CA SER A 373 2.03 1.33 -5.07
C SER A 373 2.04 2.75 -5.61
N HIS A 374 1.27 3.62 -5.00
CA HIS A 374 1.07 5.03 -5.34
C HIS A 374 0.91 5.28 -6.84
N GLY A 375 -0.11 4.64 -7.43
CA GLY A 375 -0.45 4.76 -8.85
C GLY A 375 0.51 4.10 -9.84
N GLY A 376 1.48 3.29 -9.37
CA GLY A 376 2.47 2.69 -10.24
C GLY A 376 2.96 1.32 -9.79
N HIS A 377 4.12 0.91 -10.33
CA HIS A 377 4.79 -0.32 -9.95
C HIS A 377 5.38 -0.22 -8.53
N PRO A 378 5.12 -1.16 -7.60
CA PRO A 378 5.54 -1.09 -6.20
C PRO A 378 7.03 -1.46 -6.03
N ALA A 379 7.92 -0.77 -6.74
CA ALA A 379 9.33 -1.15 -6.86
C ALA A 379 10.09 -1.13 -5.53
N LEU A 380 9.79 -0.18 -4.64
CA LEU A 380 10.42 -0.13 -3.33
C LEU A 380 9.89 -1.24 -2.41
N TYR A 381 8.57 -1.44 -2.34
CA TYR A 381 7.98 -2.54 -1.56
C TYR A 381 8.63 -3.89 -1.91
N LEU A 382 8.75 -4.23 -3.19
CA LEU A 382 9.34 -5.49 -3.67
C LEU A 382 10.83 -5.63 -3.33
N LYS A 383 11.54 -4.53 -3.07
CA LYS A 383 12.93 -4.54 -2.60
C LYS A 383 13.03 -4.58 -1.08
N GLN A 384 12.12 -3.88 -0.39
CA GLN A 384 12.14 -3.80 1.07
C GLN A 384 11.84 -5.13 1.75
N PHE A 385 11.08 -6.03 1.13
CA PHE A 385 10.72 -7.32 1.72
C PHE A 385 11.26 -8.50 0.92
N ALA A 386 11.67 -9.54 1.63
CA ALA A 386 12.08 -10.82 1.06
C ALA A 386 10.90 -11.81 1.14
N LEU A 387 9.95 -11.71 0.23
CA LEU A 387 8.70 -12.48 0.23
C LEU A 387 8.80 -13.77 -0.58
N PRO A 388 7.88 -14.74 -0.37
CA PRO A 388 7.79 -15.93 -1.21
C PRO A 388 7.55 -15.60 -2.68
N GLY A 389 8.16 -16.37 -3.57
CA GLY A 389 7.93 -16.28 -5.02
C GLY A 389 6.89 -17.30 -5.52
N ASN A 390 5.93 -17.71 -4.67
CA ASN A 390 4.93 -18.73 -4.96
C ASN A 390 3.55 -18.15 -5.30
N GLY A 391 3.49 -16.87 -5.64
CA GLY A 391 2.30 -16.14 -6.05
C GLY A 391 1.82 -16.48 -7.47
N SER A 392 0.91 -15.64 -7.99
CA SER A 392 0.48 -15.71 -9.39
C SER A 392 1.68 -15.46 -10.32
N ASP A 393 1.85 -16.31 -11.32
CA ASP A 393 2.90 -16.17 -12.35
C ASP A 393 2.63 -15.03 -13.35
N LYS A 394 1.45 -14.40 -13.25
CA LYS A 394 1.06 -13.25 -14.04
C LYS A 394 1.45 -11.91 -13.39
N LEU A 395 2.00 -11.96 -12.17
CA LEU A 395 2.43 -10.79 -11.40
C LEU A 395 3.89 -10.91 -10.96
N ASP A 396 4.50 -9.78 -10.60
CA ASP A 396 5.83 -9.79 -10.02
C ASP A 396 5.87 -10.59 -8.71
N PRO A 397 6.92 -11.41 -8.49
CA PRO A 397 7.08 -12.17 -7.26
C PRO A 397 7.03 -11.27 -6.01
N GLY A 398 6.22 -11.64 -5.03
CA GLY A 398 6.03 -10.90 -3.79
C GLY A 398 4.80 -9.95 -3.79
N ARG A 399 4.15 -9.71 -4.95
CA ARG A 399 2.85 -9.01 -4.98
C ARG A 399 1.73 -9.89 -4.44
N THR A 400 1.78 -11.17 -4.80
CA THR A 400 0.93 -12.22 -4.24
C THR A 400 1.79 -13.36 -3.75
N TYR A 401 1.37 -14.03 -2.69
CA TYR A 401 2.06 -15.21 -2.17
C TYR A 401 1.21 -15.93 -1.12
N HIS A 402 1.64 -17.09 -0.72
CA HIS A 402 1.02 -17.80 0.41
C HIS A 402 2.07 -18.41 1.35
N VAL A 403 1.65 -18.60 2.59
CA VAL A 403 2.44 -19.23 3.65
C VAL A 403 1.53 -20.19 4.43
N THR A 404 2.02 -21.36 4.73
CA THR A 404 1.32 -22.30 5.63
C THR A 404 2.07 -22.39 6.96
N TYR A 405 1.46 -21.92 8.03
CA TYR A 405 1.97 -22.03 9.39
C TYR A 405 1.21 -23.09 10.16
N GLN A 406 1.80 -24.27 10.34
CA GLN A 406 1.11 -25.47 10.87
C GLN A 406 -0.13 -25.82 10.04
N ASP A 407 -1.35 -25.65 10.58
CA ASP A 407 -2.62 -25.89 9.91
C ASP A 407 -3.39 -24.60 9.53
N LEU A 408 -2.68 -23.47 9.47
CA LEU A 408 -3.18 -22.20 8.99
C LEU A 408 -2.55 -21.85 7.64
N LEU A 409 -3.37 -21.77 6.59
CA LEU A 409 -2.97 -21.17 5.31
C LEU A 409 -3.26 -19.68 5.34
N VAL A 410 -2.24 -18.87 5.08
CA VAL A 410 -2.36 -17.41 4.84
C VAL A 410 -2.10 -17.15 3.37
N VAL A 411 -3.06 -16.58 2.65
CA VAL A 411 -2.94 -16.17 1.26
C VAL A 411 -2.92 -14.64 1.20
N VAL A 412 -1.91 -14.09 0.56
CA VAL A 412 -1.73 -12.64 0.38
C VAL A 412 -2.06 -12.28 -1.06
N MET A 413 -2.99 -11.33 -1.25
CA MET A 413 -3.48 -10.89 -2.56
C MET A 413 -3.15 -9.42 -2.79
N ASP A 414 -2.98 -9.04 -4.05
CA ASP A 414 -2.87 -7.65 -4.47
C ASP A 414 -4.23 -7.14 -4.95
N SER A 415 -4.84 -6.29 -4.16
CA SER A 415 -6.19 -5.75 -4.43
C SER A 415 -6.18 -4.39 -5.14
N ASN A 416 -5.05 -3.95 -5.69
CA ASN A 416 -4.95 -2.69 -6.45
C ASN A 416 -5.58 -2.85 -7.85
N TYR A 417 -6.89 -3.07 -7.91
CA TYR A 417 -7.61 -3.44 -9.15
C TYR A 417 -7.63 -2.33 -10.21
N HIS A 418 -7.26 -1.10 -9.86
CA HIS A 418 -7.03 -0.03 -10.84
C HIS A 418 -5.68 -0.18 -11.59
N LEU A 419 -4.74 -0.97 -11.04
CA LEU A 419 -3.42 -1.21 -11.61
C LEU A 419 -3.26 -2.64 -12.13
N VAL A 420 -4.01 -3.59 -11.58
CA VAL A 420 -3.91 -5.02 -11.85
C VAL A 420 -5.30 -5.64 -11.88
N GLU A 421 -5.67 -6.22 -13.01
CA GLU A 421 -6.94 -6.94 -13.13
C GLU A 421 -7.02 -8.07 -12.09
N PRO A 422 -8.05 -8.11 -11.22
CA PRO A 422 -8.18 -9.11 -10.17
C PRO A 422 -8.20 -10.55 -10.69
N GLU A 423 -8.70 -10.76 -11.89
CA GLU A 423 -8.79 -12.06 -12.58
C GLU A 423 -7.42 -12.70 -12.84
N LEU A 424 -6.34 -11.91 -12.93
CA LEU A 424 -4.98 -12.42 -13.07
C LEU A 424 -4.51 -13.24 -11.88
N GLN A 425 -5.19 -13.15 -10.75
CA GLN A 425 -4.90 -13.86 -9.52
C GLN A 425 -5.87 -15.03 -9.25
N ALA A 426 -7.05 -15.00 -9.89
CA ALA A 426 -8.18 -15.91 -9.56
C ALA A 426 -7.83 -17.40 -9.74
N GLU A 427 -7.19 -17.77 -10.85
CA GLU A 427 -6.79 -19.17 -11.12
C GLU A 427 -5.75 -19.68 -10.11
N TRP A 428 -4.78 -18.84 -9.79
CA TRP A 428 -3.76 -19.15 -8.77
C TRP A 428 -4.41 -19.29 -7.38
N LEU A 429 -5.32 -18.38 -7.02
CA LEU A 429 -6.04 -18.39 -5.75
C LEU A 429 -6.89 -19.66 -5.61
N ASP A 430 -7.66 -20.02 -6.66
CA ASP A 430 -8.50 -21.23 -6.67
C ASP A 430 -7.65 -22.50 -6.46
N ARG A 431 -6.48 -22.58 -7.12
CA ARG A 431 -5.55 -23.68 -6.97
C ARG A 431 -4.96 -23.75 -5.56
N VAL A 432 -4.41 -22.65 -5.03
CA VAL A 432 -3.76 -22.63 -3.71
C VAL A 432 -4.73 -23.00 -2.60
N LEU A 433 -5.94 -22.43 -2.63
CA LEU A 433 -6.98 -22.77 -1.65
C LEU A 433 -7.47 -24.21 -1.81
N GLY A 434 -7.53 -24.74 -3.04
CA GLY A 434 -7.99 -26.09 -3.34
C GLY A 434 -6.98 -27.18 -3.01
N GLU A 435 -5.68 -26.92 -3.17
CA GLU A 435 -4.60 -27.86 -2.87
C GLU A 435 -4.23 -27.92 -1.38
N SER A 436 -4.72 -26.96 -0.58
CA SER A 436 -4.36 -26.87 0.83
C SER A 436 -5.23 -27.75 1.73
N ASP A 437 -4.57 -28.60 2.51
CA ASP A 437 -5.18 -29.39 3.61
C ASP A 437 -5.24 -28.61 4.95
N ALA A 438 -4.85 -27.33 4.96
CA ALA A 438 -4.90 -26.51 6.17
C ALA A 438 -6.34 -26.41 6.69
N ARG A 439 -6.51 -26.59 8.00
CA ARG A 439 -7.82 -26.46 8.67
C ARG A 439 -8.38 -25.05 8.56
N TRP A 440 -7.49 -24.06 8.76
CA TRP A 440 -7.82 -22.65 8.71
C TRP A 440 -7.29 -22.04 7.41
N LYS A 441 -8.15 -21.32 6.71
CA LYS A 441 -7.81 -20.62 5.48
C LYS A 441 -8.15 -19.14 5.65
N VAL A 442 -7.13 -18.29 5.64
CA VAL A 442 -7.31 -16.86 5.75
C VAL A 442 -6.69 -16.17 4.54
N VAL A 443 -7.31 -15.08 4.12
CA VAL A 443 -6.82 -14.24 3.01
C VAL A 443 -6.59 -12.83 3.54
N ILE A 444 -5.48 -12.20 3.14
CA ILE A 444 -5.18 -10.82 3.47
C ILE A 444 -4.96 -10.01 2.19
N TYR A 445 -5.62 -8.86 2.09
CA TYR A 445 -5.52 -7.89 1.02
C TYR A 445 -6.03 -6.53 1.50
N HIS A 446 -5.79 -5.47 0.74
CA HIS A 446 -6.02 -4.11 1.23
C HIS A 446 -7.47 -3.63 1.05
N HIS A 447 -7.97 -3.52 -0.20
CA HIS A 447 -9.28 -2.93 -0.49
C HIS A 447 -10.43 -3.86 -0.05
N PRO A 448 -11.33 -3.42 0.86
CA PRO A 448 -12.33 -4.32 1.44
C PRO A 448 -13.40 -4.74 0.44
N PHE A 449 -13.82 -6.00 0.50
CA PHE A 449 -14.99 -6.48 -0.28
C PHE A 449 -16.25 -5.71 0.08
N TYR A 450 -16.41 -5.42 1.36
CA TYR A 450 -17.54 -4.68 1.89
C TYR A 450 -16.98 -3.48 2.63
N ALA A 451 -17.11 -2.32 2.01
CA ALA A 451 -16.62 -1.09 2.59
C ALA A 451 -17.47 -0.64 3.78
N SER A 452 -16.83 0.00 4.74
CA SER A 452 -17.47 0.66 5.88
C SER A 452 -17.65 2.16 5.66
N ARG A 453 -17.09 2.70 4.58
CA ARG A 453 -17.22 4.10 4.17
C ARG A 453 -18.34 4.24 3.13
N ASP A 454 -19.16 5.30 3.25
CA ASP A 454 -20.21 5.63 2.30
C ASP A 454 -19.65 5.90 0.88
N GLY A 455 -20.41 5.49 -0.11
CA GLY A 455 -20.07 5.69 -1.52
C GLY A 455 -18.94 4.82 -2.07
N ARG A 456 -18.30 3.97 -1.25
CA ARG A 456 -17.22 3.06 -1.68
C ARG A 456 -17.75 1.67 -1.96
N ASP A 457 -17.40 1.12 -3.12
CA ASP A 457 -17.72 -0.26 -3.50
C ASP A 457 -16.61 -0.90 -4.34
N ASN A 458 -16.06 -2.00 -3.84
CA ASN A 458 -15.01 -2.76 -4.50
C ASN A 458 -15.59 -4.01 -5.20
N GLN A 459 -16.68 -3.85 -5.92
CA GLN A 459 -17.37 -4.92 -6.65
C GLN A 459 -16.43 -5.75 -7.55
N PRO A 460 -15.48 -5.19 -8.31
CA PRO A 460 -14.58 -5.98 -9.15
C PRO A 460 -13.82 -7.07 -8.38
N LEU A 461 -13.41 -6.81 -7.14
CA LEU A 461 -12.75 -7.81 -6.29
C LEU A 461 -13.70 -8.93 -5.86
N ARG A 462 -14.94 -8.57 -5.49
CA ARG A 462 -15.96 -9.57 -5.11
C ARG A 462 -16.33 -10.47 -6.29
N ASP A 463 -16.47 -9.88 -7.48
CA ASP A 463 -16.81 -10.61 -8.69
C ASP A 463 -15.71 -11.60 -9.10
N ALA A 464 -14.43 -11.20 -8.94
CA ALA A 464 -13.30 -12.04 -9.31
C ALA A 464 -12.99 -13.14 -8.28
N TRP A 465 -13.13 -12.87 -6.96
CA TRP A 465 -12.62 -13.75 -5.91
C TRP A 465 -13.70 -14.32 -4.98
N GLY A 466 -14.88 -13.69 -4.87
CA GLY A 466 -15.91 -14.06 -3.90
C GLY A 466 -16.38 -15.52 -4.02
N ALA A 467 -16.68 -15.98 -5.25
CA ALA A 467 -17.07 -17.36 -5.49
C ALA A 467 -15.97 -18.37 -5.16
N ILE A 468 -14.69 -17.98 -5.26
CA ILE A 468 -13.55 -18.82 -4.90
C ILE A 468 -13.44 -18.95 -3.37
N PHE A 469 -13.64 -17.83 -2.63
CA PHE A 469 -13.69 -17.86 -1.17
C PHE A 469 -14.78 -18.78 -0.66
N ASP A 470 -15.99 -18.68 -1.23
CA ASP A 470 -17.13 -19.53 -0.89
C ASP A 470 -16.86 -21.02 -1.18
N LYS A 471 -16.30 -21.31 -2.37
CA LYS A 471 -15.97 -22.69 -2.81
C LYS A 471 -14.99 -23.38 -1.89
N HIS A 472 -13.99 -22.67 -1.40
CA HIS A 472 -12.91 -23.23 -0.60
C HIS A 472 -13.04 -22.94 0.89
N HIS A 473 -14.17 -22.34 1.29
CA HIS A 473 -14.50 -22.06 2.68
C HIS A 473 -13.42 -21.25 3.39
N VAL A 474 -13.07 -20.08 2.82
CA VAL A 474 -12.22 -19.11 3.50
C VAL A 474 -12.88 -18.70 4.82
N ASP A 475 -12.13 -18.73 5.92
CA ASP A 475 -12.66 -18.45 7.26
C ASP A 475 -12.72 -16.94 7.52
N ILE A 476 -11.61 -16.24 7.25
CA ILE A 476 -11.47 -14.82 7.53
C ILE A 476 -10.75 -14.14 6.37
N ALA A 477 -11.26 -12.99 5.95
CA ALA A 477 -10.59 -12.05 5.06
C ALA A 477 -10.18 -10.80 5.86
N PHE A 478 -8.86 -10.54 5.93
CA PHE A 478 -8.26 -9.40 6.61
C PHE A 478 -8.02 -8.26 5.62
N GLN A 479 -8.51 -7.06 5.92
CA GLN A 479 -8.57 -5.93 5.00
C GLN A 479 -8.24 -4.62 5.70
N GLY A 480 -7.93 -3.57 4.93
CA GLY A 480 -7.63 -2.22 5.41
C GLY A 480 -8.45 -1.15 4.69
N HIS A 481 -7.79 -0.05 4.30
CA HIS A 481 -8.26 0.98 3.38
C HIS A 481 -9.34 1.95 3.92
N ASP A 482 -10.28 1.49 4.71
CA ASP A 482 -11.39 2.33 5.17
C ASP A 482 -11.10 3.14 6.43
N HIS A 483 -9.91 3.03 6.98
CA HIS A 483 -9.45 3.77 8.17
C HIS A 483 -10.46 3.78 9.33
N ALA A 484 -11.15 2.66 9.50
CA ALA A 484 -12.10 2.37 10.57
C ALA A 484 -12.03 0.90 10.93
N TYR A 485 -12.67 0.48 12.00
CA TYR A 485 -12.79 -0.93 12.33
C TYR A 485 -14.20 -1.44 12.00
N MET A 486 -14.29 -2.52 11.23
CA MET A 486 -15.54 -3.21 10.94
C MET A 486 -15.34 -4.73 10.90
N ARG A 487 -16.32 -5.47 11.43
CA ARG A 487 -16.45 -6.91 11.24
C ARG A 487 -17.84 -7.25 10.73
N THR A 488 -17.93 -8.09 9.69
CA THR A 488 -19.22 -8.61 9.20
C THR A 488 -19.67 -9.83 10.01
N VAL A 489 -20.94 -10.19 9.92
CA VAL A 489 -21.37 -11.57 10.18
C VAL A 489 -20.74 -12.51 9.13
N PRO A 490 -20.74 -13.85 9.31
CA PRO A 490 -20.28 -14.76 8.24
C PRO A 490 -21.12 -14.59 6.97
N MET A 491 -20.44 -14.42 5.82
CA MET A 491 -21.03 -14.12 4.52
C MET A 491 -20.77 -15.23 3.51
N ARG A 492 -21.71 -15.46 2.59
CA ARG A 492 -21.56 -16.35 1.42
C ARG A 492 -22.46 -15.85 0.30
N GLY A 493 -21.95 -15.79 -0.93
CA GLY A 493 -22.70 -15.27 -2.09
C GLY A 493 -23.17 -13.83 -1.91
N ASN A 494 -22.38 -13.00 -1.22
CA ASN A 494 -22.69 -11.61 -0.84
C ASN A 494 -23.85 -11.44 0.16
N GLU A 495 -24.29 -12.51 0.81
CA GLU A 495 -25.40 -12.49 1.78
C GLU A 495 -24.96 -13.07 3.13
N PRO A 496 -25.52 -12.62 4.25
CA PRO A 496 -25.36 -13.27 5.54
C PRO A 496 -25.81 -14.73 5.51
N VAL A 497 -25.00 -15.61 6.08
CA VAL A 497 -25.43 -17.02 6.24
C VAL A 497 -26.26 -17.20 7.49
N ALA A 498 -27.08 -18.27 7.52
CA ALA A 498 -27.86 -18.60 8.71
C ALA A 498 -26.95 -18.95 9.91
N ALA A 499 -27.47 -18.77 11.12
CA ALA A 499 -26.73 -19.06 12.34
C ALA A 499 -26.26 -20.53 12.37
N GLY A 500 -24.95 -20.73 12.53
CA GLY A 500 -24.30 -22.04 12.52
C GLY A 500 -23.88 -22.56 11.15
N GLU A 501 -24.18 -21.84 10.07
CA GLU A 501 -23.64 -22.13 8.75
C GLU A 501 -22.25 -21.51 8.56
N GLN A 502 -21.48 -22.12 7.67
CA GLN A 502 -20.14 -21.64 7.33
C GLN A 502 -20.20 -20.50 6.29
N GLY A 503 -19.49 -19.43 6.56
CA GLY A 503 -19.28 -18.30 5.67
C GLY A 503 -17.98 -17.59 6.02
N THR A 504 -17.50 -16.71 5.15
CA THR A 504 -16.30 -15.89 5.38
C THR A 504 -16.64 -14.69 6.25
N ILE A 505 -15.84 -14.43 7.30
CA ILE A 505 -15.90 -13.20 8.10
C ILE A 505 -14.93 -12.18 7.46
N TYR A 506 -15.43 -10.99 7.16
CA TYR A 506 -14.63 -9.89 6.60
C TYR A 506 -14.32 -8.88 7.70
N LEU A 507 -13.05 -8.54 7.82
CA LEU A 507 -12.50 -7.65 8.83
C LEU A 507 -11.81 -6.48 8.15
N VAL A 508 -12.17 -5.28 8.51
CA VAL A 508 -11.46 -4.04 8.15
C VAL A 508 -10.86 -3.48 9.42
N ALA A 509 -9.61 -3.05 9.38
CA ALA A 509 -8.94 -2.46 10.53
C ALA A 509 -8.03 -1.30 10.12
N VAL A 510 -7.71 -0.43 11.09
CA VAL A 510 -6.78 0.68 10.98
C VAL A 510 -5.87 0.72 12.20
N SER A 511 -4.59 0.95 11.98
CA SER A 511 -3.58 1.06 13.02
C SER A 511 -2.84 2.41 13.02
N GLY A 512 -2.91 3.16 11.93
CA GLY A 512 -2.44 4.53 11.79
C GLY A 512 -3.36 5.58 12.40
N THR A 513 -3.09 6.86 12.16
CA THR A 513 -3.83 7.98 12.78
C THR A 513 -4.89 8.60 11.89
N LYS A 514 -4.91 8.31 10.60
CA LYS A 514 -5.95 8.78 9.68
C LYS A 514 -7.23 7.99 9.94
N MET A 515 -8.35 8.67 10.09
CA MET A 515 -9.65 8.08 10.43
C MET A 515 -10.72 8.60 9.49
N TYR A 516 -11.61 7.70 9.08
CA TYR A 516 -12.79 8.05 8.28
C TYR A 516 -14.07 7.91 9.06
N GLU A 517 -15.10 8.65 8.65
CA GLU A 517 -16.47 8.38 9.06
C GLU A 517 -16.93 7.03 8.51
N GLN A 518 -17.81 6.38 9.25
CA GLN A 518 -18.24 5.02 8.94
C GLN A 518 -19.74 4.97 8.72
N GLN A 519 -20.17 4.30 7.67
CA GLN A 519 -21.54 3.88 7.46
C GLN A 519 -21.62 2.36 7.44
N LEU A 520 -22.05 1.78 8.54
CA LEU A 520 -22.10 0.33 8.68
C LEU A 520 -23.21 -0.28 7.83
N PRO A 521 -22.91 -1.31 7.00
CA PRO A 521 -23.93 -2.10 6.33
C PRO A 521 -24.74 -2.94 7.35
N GLU A 522 -25.96 -3.34 6.99
CA GLU A 522 -26.86 -4.13 7.86
C GLU A 522 -26.26 -5.45 8.35
N PHE A 523 -25.34 -6.02 7.58
CA PHE A 523 -24.64 -7.26 7.92
C PHE A 523 -23.36 -7.04 8.75
N ALA A 524 -23.06 -5.81 9.17
CA ALA A 524 -21.97 -5.57 10.10
C ALA A 524 -22.32 -6.12 11.48
N ALA A 525 -21.48 -6.98 12.01
CA ALA A 525 -21.63 -7.49 13.37
C ALA A 525 -21.07 -6.52 14.43
N PHE A 526 -20.07 -5.72 14.06
CA PHE A 526 -19.45 -4.71 14.91
C PHE A 526 -18.74 -3.65 14.07
N GLY A 527 -18.69 -2.41 14.57
CA GLY A 527 -17.93 -1.32 13.99
C GLY A 527 -17.47 -0.33 15.06
N ALA A 528 -16.32 0.32 14.81
CA ALA A 528 -15.76 1.37 15.65
C ALA A 528 -15.00 2.38 14.80
N VAL A 529 -15.10 3.65 15.18
CA VAL A 529 -14.43 4.79 14.54
C VAL A 529 -13.54 5.52 15.54
N ASN A 530 -12.61 6.34 15.03
CA ASN A 530 -11.71 7.16 15.83
C ASN A 530 -10.90 6.34 16.86
N THR A 531 -10.57 5.11 16.51
CA THR A 531 -9.74 4.24 17.35
C THR A 531 -8.77 3.43 16.50
N ARG A 532 -7.53 3.44 16.90
CA ARG A 532 -6.47 2.59 16.32
C ARG A 532 -6.52 1.24 16.99
N THR A 533 -6.36 0.20 16.21
CA THR A 533 -6.49 -1.16 16.72
C THR A 533 -5.35 -2.07 16.25
N TYR A 534 -5.05 -3.07 17.05
CA TYR A 534 -4.37 -4.29 16.64
C TYR A 534 -5.22 -5.49 17.02
N GLN A 535 -5.10 -6.56 16.25
CA GLN A 535 -5.91 -7.75 16.45
C GLN A 535 -5.00 -8.92 16.77
N VAL A 536 -5.38 -9.70 17.77
CA VAL A 536 -4.68 -10.91 18.19
C VAL A 536 -5.54 -12.13 17.88
N ILE A 537 -4.95 -13.06 17.16
CA ILE A 537 -5.60 -14.30 16.77
C ILE A 537 -4.83 -15.46 17.39
N ASP A 538 -5.50 -16.19 18.27
CA ASP A 538 -4.98 -17.40 18.90
C ASP A 538 -5.53 -18.61 18.17
N VAL A 539 -4.66 -19.49 17.70
CA VAL A 539 -5.01 -20.74 17.01
C VAL A 539 -4.54 -21.90 17.87
N ASP A 540 -5.50 -22.74 18.25
CA ASP A 540 -5.21 -24.02 18.92
C ASP A 540 -5.53 -25.17 17.97
N PRO A 541 -4.51 -25.78 17.34
CA PRO A 541 -4.71 -26.91 16.45
C PRO A 541 -5.16 -28.17 17.16
N ILE A 542 -4.99 -28.27 18.49
CA ILE A 542 -5.39 -29.45 19.27
C ILE A 542 -6.89 -29.44 19.50
N SER A 543 -7.43 -28.34 20.01
CA SER A 543 -8.90 -28.18 20.20
C SER A 543 -9.63 -27.87 18.90
N GLY A 544 -8.92 -27.38 17.87
CA GLY A 544 -9.52 -26.90 16.62
C GLY A 544 -10.25 -25.57 16.81
N SER A 545 -9.77 -24.71 17.71
CA SER A 545 -10.32 -23.38 17.94
C SER A 545 -9.44 -22.29 17.35
N LEU A 546 -10.09 -21.21 16.93
CA LEU A 546 -9.48 -19.95 16.58
C LEU A 546 -10.22 -18.86 17.38
N GLU A 547 -9.48 -18.12 18.19
CA GLU A 547 -10.01 -17.01 18.98
C GLU A 547 -9.47 -15.69 18.45
N TYR A 548 -10.35 -14.73 18.21
CA TYR A 548 -10.06 -13.40 17.71
C TYR A 548 -10.38 -12.33 18.74
N ARG A 549 -9.49 -11.36 18.90
CA ARG A 549 -9.70 -10.17 19.73
C ARG A 549 -9.17 -8.93 19.00
N ALA A 550 -10.00 -7.89 18.90
CA ALA A 550 -9.57 -6.56 18.52
C ALA A 550 -9.31 -5.73 19.78
N ILE A 551 -8.15 -5.11 19.85
CA ILE A 551 -7.68 -4.37 21.02
C ILE A 551 -7.36 -2.95 20.56
N ASP A 552 -7.87 -1.95 21.29
CA ASP A 552 -7.63 -0.55 20.97
C ASP A 552 -6.28 -0.06 21.54
N ASP A 553 -5.89 1.17 21.20
CA ASP A 553 -4.64 1.79 21.65
C ASP A 553 -4.59 2.11 23.17
N ARG A 554 -5.67 1.84 23.90
CA ARG A 554 -5.73 1.90 25.37
C ARG A 554 -5.57 0.55 26.02
N GLY A 555 -5.57 -0.54 25.22
CA GLY A 555 -5.50 -1.91 25.67
C GLY A 555 -6.86 -2.55 25.97
N ASP A 556 -7.96 -1.88 25.60
CA ASP A 556 -9.31 -2.42 25.80
C ASP A 556 -9.69 -3.36 24.65
N VAL A 557 -10.24 -4.54 25.00
CA VAL A 557 -10.81 -5.46 24.01
C VAL A 557 -12.15 -4.91 23.55
N ILE A 558 -12.21 -4.38 22.34
CA ILE A 558 -13.42 -3.77 21.78
C ILE A 558 -14.30 -4.76 21.01
N ASP A 559 -13.72 -5.84 20.46
CA ASP A 559 -14.47 -6.88 19.75
C ASP A 559 -13.80 -8.25 19.93
N ARG A 560 -14.60 -9.32 19.89
CA ARG A 560 -14.13 -10.70 19.98
C ARG A 560 -15.12 -11.67 19.34
N PHE A 561 -14.57 -12.74 18.80
CA PHE A 561 -15.33 -13.92 18.39
C PHE A 561 -14.44 -15.17 18.41
N SER A 562 -15.07 -16.33 18.30
CA SER A 562 -14.36 -17.61 18.17
C SER A 562 -14.96 -18.44 17.06
N LEU A 563 -14.10 -19.21 16.40
CA LEU A 563 -14.46 -20.25 15.42
C LEU A 563 -13.98 -21.60 15.94
N THR A 564 -14.71 -22.65 15.62
CA THR A 564 -14.33 -24.01 15.97
C THR A 564 -14.54 -24.93 14.78
N LYS A 565 -13.52 -25.70 14.44
CA LYS A 565 -13.59 -26.77 13.45
C LYS A 565 -13.16 -28.08 14.08
N PRO A 566 -13.83 -29.19 13.79
CA PRO A 566 -13.44 -30.50 14.36
C PRO A 566 -11.98 -30.81 14.03
N ALA A 567 -11.30 -31.50 14.95
CA ALA A 567 -9.95 -31.97 14.71
C ALA A 567 -9.95 -32.81 13.43
N GLY A 568 -9.22 -32.35 12.40
CA GLY A 568 -9.14 -33.09 11.15
C GLY A 568 -8.54 -34.45 11.41
N VAL A 569 -9.23 -35.52 10.97
CA VAL A 569 -8.62 -36.83 10.86
C VAL A 569 -7.56 -36.69 9.76
N SER A 570 -6.29 -36.64 10.15
CA SER A 570 -5.18 -36.66 9.20
C SER A 570 -5.32 -37.94 8.38
N ALA A 571 -5.85 -37.81 7.18
CA ALA A 571 -5.76 -38.87 6.18
C ALA A 571 -4.30 -38.98 5.76
N ARG A 572 -3.49 -39.70 6.55
CA ARG A 572 -2.22 -40.20 6.03
C ARG A 572 -2.51 -41.06 4.81
N ARG A 573 -2.24 -40.58 3.64
CA ARG A 573 -2.02 -41.43 2.48
C ARG A 573 -0.59 -41.23 1.98
#